data_2064fe1f12b178458693af10a3bd0819
#
_entry.id   2064fe1f12b178458693af10a3bd0819
#
_cell.length_a   1.000
_cell.length_b   1.000
_cell.length_c   1.000
_cell.angle_alpha   90.00
_cell.angle_beta   90.00
_cell.angle_gamma   90.00
#
_symmetry.space_group_name_H-M   'P 1'
#
loop_
_entity.id
_entity.type
_entity.pdbx_description
1 polymer ?
#
loop_
_entity_poly.entity_id
_entity_poly.type
_entity_poly.pdbx_seq_one_letter_code
_entity_poly.pdbx_strand_id
1 'polypeptide(L)'
;MKGIVLAGGSGTRLYPITKGISKQLIPIYDKPMVYYPISVLMLAGIRDILIISTPHDLPMFQRLLGTGEDIGVNFSYAEQPRPEGLAQAFIIGEEFVGNDSVTLVLGDNIFYGQHFTRMLLNAVERADSENLATLFAYAVKDPNRFGVVAFDENGNATSLEEKPEHPKSNYAVTGLYVYPNDVVEIAKNIKPSARGELEITSVNQEFLARGQVYVQTLGRGFAWLDTGTDRSMLDASNFIATIQTMQGVQVAALEEIAFRKGWISAEQLTQIATPLQKNQYGQYLLKLAKNGI
;
A
#
# COMPACT_ATOMS: atom_id res chain seq x y z
N MET A 1 -11.37 -3.89 10.45
CA MET A 1 -10.25 -4.00 9.47
C MET A 1 -9.05 -3.21 9.98
N LYS A 2 -7.87 -3.78 9.93
CA LYS A 2 -6.57 -3.17 10.24
C LYS A 2 -5.76 -2.94 8.96
N GLY A 3 -4.78 -2.02 8.98
CA GLY A 3 -3.88 -1.77 7.87
C GLY A 3 -2.44 -2.06 8.22
N ILE A 4 -1.67 -2.64 7.30
CA ILE A 4 -0.23 -2.81 7.43
C ILE A 4 0.46 -2.17 6.23
N VAL A 5 1.44 -1.31 6.48
CA VAL A 5 2.40 -0.85 5.47
C VAL A 5 3.72 -1.55 5.72
N LEU A 6 4.14 -2.40 4.79
CA LEU A 6 5.45 -3.04 4.86
C LEU A 6 6.50 -2.16 4.17
N ALA A 7 7.28 -1.47 4.98
CA ALA A 7 8.30 -0.51 4.58
C ALA A 7 9.73 -0.99 4.93
N GLY A 8 9.95 -2.29 4.83
CA GLY A 8 11.25 -2.93 5.04
C GLY A 8 12.07 -3.09 3.77
N GLY A 9 13.19 -3.80 3.90
CA GLY A 9 14.08 -4.14 2.78
C GLY A 9 15.32 -3.25 2.71
N SER A 10 16.40 -3.80 2.12
CA SER A 10 17.72 -3.16 2.07
C SER A 10 17.87 -2.06 1.02
N GLY A 11 16.94 -1.96 0.07
CA GLY A 11 16.96 -0.95 -0.99
C GLY A 11 18.22 -0.96 -1.89
N THR A 12 18.98 -2.04 -1.93
CA THR A 12 20.33 -2.09 -2.59
C THR A 12 20.33 -1.73 -4.05
N ARG A 13 19.19 -1.93 -4.75
CA ARG A 13 19.03 -1.53 -6.16
C ARG A 13 19.09 -0.02 -6.39
N LEU A 14 18.91 0.77 -5.33
CA LEU A 14 18.91 2.23 -5.35
C LEU A 14 20.17 2.83 -4.69
N TYR A 15 21.21 2.03 -4.47
CA TYR A 15 22.50 2.58 -4.01
C TYR A 15 23.06 3.58 -5.04
N PRO A 16 23.68 4.72 -4.58
CA PRO A 16 24.03 5.02 -3.18
C PRO A 16 22.95 5.70 -2.33
N ILE A 17 21.79 6.06 -2.89
CA ILE A 17 20.75 6.84 -2.19
C ILE A 17 20.34 6.15 -0.88
N THR A 18 20.05 4.87 -0.95
CA THR A 18 19.55 4.06 0.18
C THR A 18 20.63 3.64 1.18
N LYS A 19 21.84 4.15 1.08
CA LYS A 19 22.85 4.02 2.15
C LYS A 19 22.55 4.88 3.37
N GLY A 20 21.87 5.99 3.18
CA GLY A 20 21.61 6.99 4.23
C GLY A 20 20.14 7.16 4.60
N ILE A 21 19.22 6.57 3.83
CA ILE A 21 17.78 6.74 4.03
C ILE A 21 17.04 5.50 3.55
N SER A 22 15.99 5.11 4.28
CA SER A 22 15.05 4.09 3.82
C SER A 22 14.45 4.47 2.47
N LYS A 23 14.30 3.50 1.56
CA LYS A 23 13.68 3.71 0.24
C LYS A 23 12.33 4.43 0.34
N GLN A 24 11.50 4.02 1.27
CA GLN A 24 10.14 4.53 1.43
C GLN A 24 10.07 5.94 2.04
N LEU A 25 11.20 6.50 2.47
CA LEU A 25 11.34 7.89 2.91
C LEU A 25 11.87 8.80 1.81
N ILE A 26 12.32 8.26 0.67
CA ILE A 26 12.73 9.06 -0.49
C ILE A 26 11.49 9.77 -1.05
N PRO A 27 11.60 11.07 -1.42
CA PRO A 27 10.46 11.78 -1.96
C PRO A 27 10.07 11.27 -3.35
N ILE A 28 8.78 11.12 -3.57
CA ILE A 28 8.17 10.99 -4.89
C ILE A 28 7.46 12.31 -5.16
N TYR A 29 8.08 13.14 -5.99
CA TYR A 29 7.72 14.52 -6.27
C TYR A 29 7.77 15.40 -5.00
N ASP A 30 6.67 15.59 -4.30
CA ASP A 30 6.50 16.56 -3.21
C ASP A 30 6.29 15.94 -1.82
N LYS A 31 6.24 14.60 -1.73
CA LYS A 31 5.96 13.86 -0.48
C LYS A 31 6.84 12.61 -0.34
N PRO A 32 7.14 12.17 0.90
CA PRO A 32 7.79 10.88 1.12
C PRO A 32 6.97 9.73 0.50
N MET A 33 7.65 8.76 -0.10
CA MET A 33 7.02 7.63 -0.79
C MET A 33 5.98 6.90 0.08
N VAL A 34 6.23 6.76 1.38
CA VAL A 34 5.32 6.07 2.32
C VAL A 34 3.93 6.72 2.44
N TYR A 35 3.78 8.00 2.09
CA TYR A 35 2.47 8.65 2.08
C TYR A 35 1.50 8.00 1.09
N TYR A 36 1.99 7.49 -0.03
CA TYR A 36 1.14 6.87 -1.05
C TYR A 36 0.48 5.57 -0.55
N PRO A 37 1.20 4.56 -0.02
CA PRO A 37 0.55 3.38 0.55
C PRO A 37 -0.31 3.70 1.79
N ILE A 38 0.08 4.65 2.65
CA ILE A 38 -0.77 5.11 3.76
C ILE A 38 -2.07 5.69 3.22
N SER A 39 -2.03 6.51 2.17
CA SER A 39 -3.23 7.09 1.56
C SER A 39 -4.21 6.03 1.04
N VAL A 40 -3.71 4.90 0.52
CA VAL A 40 -4.54 3.76 0.10
C VAL A 40 -5.33 3.19 1.27
N LEU A 41 -4.68 2.97 2.41
CA LEU A 41 -5.34 2.49 3.62
C LEU A 41 -6.39 3.48 4.13
N MET A 42 -6.04 4.77 4.16
CA MET A 42 -6.98 5.81 4.57
C MET A 42 -8.18 5.93 3.62
N LEU A 43 -7.99 5.82 2.30
CA LEU A 43 -9.07 5.78 1.31
C LEU A 43 -9.98 4.57 1.50
N ALA A 44 -9.44 3.42 1.92
CA ALA A 44 -10.20 2.24 2.31
C ALA A 44 -11.00 2.41 3.63
N GLY A 45 -10.84 3.55 4.33
CA GLY A 45 -11.50 3.81 5.60
C GLY A 45 -10.75 3.27 6.82
N ILE A 46 -9.54 2.78 6.65
CA ILE A 46 -8.72 2.16 7.70
C ILE A 46 -8.01 3.26 8.49
N ARG A 47 -8.16 3.24 9.82
CA ARG A 47 -7.58 4.22 10.74
C ARG A 47 -6.47 3.65 11.62
N ASP A 48 -6.51 2.36 11.93
CA ASP A 48 -5.46 1.68 12.68
C ASP A 48 -4.44 1.11 11.69
N ILE A 49 -3.23 1.66 11.68
CA ILE A 49 -2.21 1.37 10.67
C ILE A 49 -0.89 1.01 11.34
N LEU A 50 -0.38 -0.20 11.05
CA LEU A 50 0.92 -0.67 11.48
C LEU A 50 1.97 -0.40 10.40
N ILE A 51 3.03 0.31 10.75
CA ILE A 51 4.20 0.51 9.91
C ILE A 51 5.26 -0.52 10.32
N ILE A 52 5.61 -1.44 9.41
CA ILE A 52 6.66 -2.42 9.64
C ILE A 52 7.90 -2.00 8.85
N SER A 53 9.02 -1.84 9.54
CA SER A 53 10.28 -1.45 8.91
C SER A 53 11.49 -2.12 9.59
N THR A 54 12.69 -1.89 9.05
CA THR A 54 13.92 -2.39 9.69
C THR A 54 14.14 -1.69 11.03
N PRO A 55 14.84 -2.31 12.01
CA PRO A 55 15.18 -1.64 13.28
C PRO A 55 15.95 -0.33 13.08
N HIS A 56 16.78 -0.26 12.03
CA HIS A 56 17.56 0.94 11.69
C HIS A 56 16.67 2.10 11.21
N ASP A 57 15.66 1.82 10.38
CA ASP A 57 14.87 2.84 9.69
C ASP A 57 13.60 3.23 10.47
N LEU A 58 13.10 2.35 11.34
CA LEU A 58 11.84 2.56 12.06
C LEU A 58 11.77 3.89 12.83
N PRO A 59 12.85 4.36 13.52
CA PRO A 59 12.83 5.65 14.21
C PRO A 59 12.57 6.85 13.26
N MET A 60 12.94 6.74 11.98
CA MET A 60 12.68 7.81 11.01
C MET A 60 11.21 7.86 10.61
N PHE A 61 10.55 6.69 10.47
CA PHE A 61 9.10 6.63 10.26
C PHE A 61 8.33 7.18 11.46
N GLN A 62 8.73 6.82 12.68
CA GLN A 62 8.14 7.35 13.90
C GLN A 62 8.25 8.88 14.00
N ARG A 63 9.40 9.44 13.61
CA ARG A 63 9.60 10.90 13.57
C ARG A 63 8.73 11.57 12.50
N LEU A 64 8.56 10.92 11.32
CA LEU A 64 7.81 11.47 10.21
C LEU A 64 6.31 11.45 10.47
N LEU A 65 5.78 10.34 10.99
CA LEU A 65 4.35 10.06 11.04
C LEU A 65 3.75 10.29 12.45
N GLY A 66 4.57 10.30 13.51
CA GLY A 66 4.11 10.46 14.89
C GLY A 66 3.12 9.38 15.31
N THR A 67 2.08 9.76 16.04
CA THR A 67 0.97 8.89 16.44
C THR A 67 -0.17 8.84 15.41
N GLY A 68 -0.24 9.85 14.52
CA GLY A 68 -1.31 10.01 13.54
C GLY A 68 -2.59 10.65 14.07
N GLU A 69 -2.65 10.96 15.37
CA GLU A 69 -3.83 11.57 16.00
C GLU A 69 -4.25 12.87 15.33
N ASP A 70 -3.28 13.68 14.88
CA ASP A 70 -3.54 14.95 14.21
C ASP A 70 -4.39 14.80 12.94
N ILE A 71 -4.30 13.66 12.26
CA ILE A 71 -5.06 13.33 11.05
C ILE A 71 -6.12 12.25 11.30
N GLY A 72 -6.43 11.98 12.56
CA GLY A 72 -7.50 11.06 12.96
C GLY A 72 -7.23 9.59 12.65
N VAL A 73 -5.97 9.17 12.55
CA VAL A 73 -5.54 7.78 12.45
C VAL A 73 -4.68 7.38 13.66
N ASN A 74 -4.40 6.10 13.82
CA ASN A 74 -3.54 5.56 14.87
C ASN A 74 -2.40 4.81 14.23
N PHE A 75 -1.19 5.35 14.25
CA PHE A 75 0.01 4.66 13.80
C PHE A 75 0.60 3.81 14.92
N SER A 76 0.85 2.54 14.60
CA SER A 76 1.65 1.61 15.38
C SER A 76 2.90 1.25 14.59
N TYR A 77 3.94 0.77 15.28
CA TYR A 77 5.24 0.53 14.68
C TYR A 77 5.79 -0.82 15.13
N ALA A 78 6.32 -1.61 14.19
CA ALA A 78 6.96 -2.88 14.49
C ALA A 78 8.23 -3.07 13.66
N GLU A 79 9.18 -3.80 14.21
CA GLU A 79 10.44 -4.10 13.56
C GLU A 79 10.34 -5.39 12.75
N GLN A 80 10.91 -5.36 11.53
CA GLN A 80 11.27 -6.53 10.75
C GLN A 80 12.79 -6.67 10.77
N PRO A 81 13.37 -7.47 11.67
CA PRO A 81 14.82 -7.57 11.83
C PRO A 81 15.53 -8.15 10.60
N ARG A 82 14.85 -9.05 9.86
CA ARG A 82 15.33 -9.67 8.63
C ARG A 82 14.21 -9.71 7.58
N PRO A 83 14.51 -9.45 6.31
CA PRO A 83 13.52 -9.49 5.23
C PRO A 83 13.24 -10.94 4.80
N GLU A 84 12.48 -11.68 5.60
CA GLU A 84 12.17 -13.10 5.38
C GLU A 84 10.90 -13.30 4.53
N GLY A 85 10.51 -12.31 3.75
CA GLY A 85 9.38 -12.36 2.83
C GLY A 85 8.21 -11.47 3.26
N LEU A 86 7.27 -11.26 2.32
CA LEU A 86 6.14 -10.34 2.53
C LEU A 86 5.12 -10.90 3.54
N ALA A 87 4.90 -12.21 3.55
CA ALA A 87 3.94 -12.83 4.46
C ALA A 87 4.37 -12.74 5.94
N GLN A 88 5.67 -12.49 6.22
CA GLN A 88 6.15 -12.24 7.58
C GLN A 88 5.44 -11.04 8.23
N ALA A 89 4.93 -10.10 7.44
CA ALA A 89 4.19 -8.94 7.95
C ALA A 89 2.98 -9.34 8.82
N PHE A 90 2.30 -10.44 8.50
CA PHE A 90 1.16 -10.92 9.27
C PHE A 90 1.58 -11.60 10.57
N ILE A 91 2.76 -12.25 10.59
CA ILE A 91 3.33 -12.87 11.79
C ILE A 91 3.80 -11.78 12.77
N ILE A 92 4.51 -10.76 12.26
CA ILE A 92 4.96 -9.61 13.06
C ILE A 92 3.76 -8.80 13.57
N GLY A 93 2.75 -8.63 12.73
CA GLY A 93 1.55 -7.85 13.04
C GLY A 93 0.44 -8.62 13.74
N GLU A 94 0.64 -9.87 14.16
CA GLU A 94 -0.42 -10.73 14.71
C GLU A 94 -1.18 -10.09 15.88
N GLU A 95 -0.47 -9.57 16.87
CA GLU A 95 -1.07 -8.91 18.04
C GLU A 95 -1.85 -7.65 17.62
N PHE A 96 -1.31 -6.87 16.68
CA PHE A 96 -1.97 -5.68 16.16
C PHE A 96 -3.24 -6.01 15.36
N VAL A 97 -3.19 -7.04 14.54
CA VAL A 97 -4.34 -7.50 13.73
C VAL A 97 -5.43 -8.07 14.63
N GLY A 98 -5.05 -8.87 15.66
CA GLY A 98 -6.00 -9.51 16.54
C GLY A 98 -7.01 -10.37 15.79
N ASN A 99 -8.29 -10.09 15.95
CA ASN A 99 -9.39 -10.80 15.27
C ASN A 99 -9.94 -10.07 14.03
N ASP A 100 -9.32 -8.96 13.64
CA ASP A 100 -9.75 -8.16 12.50
C ASP A 100 -9.25 -8.74 11.17
N SER A 101 -9.96 -8.44 10.08
CA SER A 101 -9.42 -8.53 8.73
C SER A 101 -8.32 -7.49 8.52
N VAL A 102 -7.46 -7.69 7.53
CA VAL A 102 -6.27 -6.85 7.34
C VAL A 102 -6.00 -6.51 5.88
N THR A 103 -5.64 -5.26 5.62
CA THR A 103 -5.12 -4.80 4.33
C THR A 103 -3.61 -4.62 4.45
N LEU A 104 -2.84 -5.27 3.56
CA LEU A 104 -1.40 -5.09 3.42
C LEU A 104 -1.11 -4.27 2.17
N VAL A 105 -0.33 -3.20 2.33
CA VAL A 105 0.21 -2.41 1.21
C VAL A 105 1.73 -2.38 1.30
N LEU A 106 2.39 -2.63 0.17
CA LEU A 106 3.85 -2.49 0.10
C LEU A 106 4.23 -1.01 0.07
N GLY A 107 5.20 -0.65 0.89
CA GLY A 107 5.61 0.74 1.15
C GLY A 107 6.18 1.50 -0.05
N ASP A 108 6.42 0.80 -1.15
CA ASP A 108 6.98 1.33 -2.39
C ASP A 108 6.02 1.26 -3.59
N ASN A 109 4.74 0.96 -3.35
CA ASN A 109 3.72 0.89 -4.38
C ASN A 109 2.86 2.15 -4.40
N ILE A 110 2.67 2.71 -5.59
CA ILE A 110 1.84 3.89 -5.84
C ILE A 110 0.69 3.50 -6.75
N PHE A 111 -0.52 3.86 -6.34
CA PHE A 111 -1.75 3.61 -7.08
C PHE A 111 -2.45 4.92 -7.39
N TYR A 112 -2.89 5.07 -8.63
CA TYR A 112 -3.72 6.20 -9.06
C TYR A 112 -4.72 5.77 -10.13
N GLY A 113 -6.00 6.10 -9.94
CA GLY A 113 -7.02 5.80 -10.92
C GLY A 113 -8.43 6.13 -10.46
N GLN A 114 -9.35 6.22 -11.41
CA GLN A 114 -10.77 6.48 -11.11
C GLN A 114 -11.40 5.32 -10.36
N HIS A 115 -12.34 5.65 -9.47
CA HIS A 115 -13.11 4.70 -8.67
C HIS A 115 -12.28 3.84 -7.70
N PHE A 116 -11.01 4.17 -7.50
CA PHE A 116 -10.13 3.37 -6.65
C PHE A 116 -10.67 3.22 -5.22
N THR A 117 -11.15 4.32 -4.61
CA THR A 117 -11.79 4.28 -3.28
C THR A 117 -12.94 3.27 -3.22
N ARG A 118 -13.77 3.20 -4.26
CA ARG A 118 -14.89 2.23 -4.30
C ARG A 118 -14.38 0.79 -4.40
N MET A 119 -13.34 0.54 -5.19
CA MET A 119 -12.72 -0.79 -5.29
C MET A 119 -12.16 -1.23 -3.94
N LEU A 120 -11.50 -0.32 -3.22
CA LEU A 120 -10.98 -0.57 -1.87
C LEU A 120 -12.10 -0.91 -0.88
N LEU A 121 -13.16 -0.11 -0.83
CA LEU A 121 -14.31 -0.34 0.07
C LEU A 121 -15.00 -1.68 -0.22
N ASN A 122 -15.17 -2.04 -1.49
CA ASN A 122 -15.72 -3.35 -1.87
C ASN A 122 -14.79 -4.50 -1.44
N ALA A 123 -13.45 -4.31 -1.51
CA ALA A 123 -12.50 -5.31 -1.06
C ALA A 123 -12.55 -5.52 0.47
N VAL A 124 -12.69 -4.41 1.22
CA VAL A 124 -12.89 -4.44 2.68
C VAL A 124 -14.18 -5.20 3.02
N GLU A 125 -15.28 -4.89 2.35
CA GLU A 125 -16.57 -5.55 2.56
C GLU A 125 -16.49 -7.06 2.29
N ARG A 126 -15.82 -7.47 1.20
CA ARG A 126 -15.61 -8.91 0.91
C ARG A 126 -14.84 -9.63 2.00
N ALA A 127 -13.78 -9.02 2.51
CA ALA A 127 -12.99 -9.64 3.58
C ALA A 127 -13.78 -9.74 4.89
N ASP A 128 -14.53 -8.69 5.24
CA ASP A 128 -15.26 -8.63 6.52
C ASP A 128 -16.54 -9.46 6.50
N SER A 129 -17.25 -9.56 5.36
CA SER A 129 -18.60 -10.14 5.29
C SER A 129 -18.66 -11.46 4.53
N GLU A 130 -17.77 -11.70 3.56
CA GLU A 130 -17.80 -12.87 2.69
C GLU A 130 -16.62 -13.83 2.93
N ASN A 131 -15.70 -13.46 3.81
CA ASN A 131 -14.45 -14.21 4.08
C ASN A 131 -13.62 -14.44 2.80
N LEU A 132 -13.58 -13.44 1.90
CA LEU A 132 -12.85 -13.49 0.63
C LEU A 132 -11.62 -12.60 0.66
N ALA A 133 -10.46 -13.13 0.30
CA ALA A 133 -9.27 -12.37 0.00
C ALA A 133 -9.46 -11.61 -1.33
N THR A 134 -9.09 -10.33 -1.37
CA THR A 134 -9.05 -9.56 -2.62
C THR A 134 -7.61 -9.24 -2.99
N LEU A 135 -7.20 -9.70 -4.17
CA LEU A 135 -5.92 -9.39 -4.81
C LEU A 135 -6.15 -8.36 -5.90
N PHE A 136 -5.27 -7.36 -5.99
CA PHE A 136 -5.33 -6.37 -7.06
C PHE A 136 -4.34 -6.74 -8.15
N ALA A 137 -4.82 -6.90 -9.40
CA ALA A 137 -4.01 -7.30 -10.53
C ALA A 137 -3.97 -6.21 -11.60
N TYR A 138 -2.81 -6.04 -12.21
CA TYR A 138 -2.56 -5.05 -13.26
C TYR A 138 -1.84 -5.68 -14.44
N ALA A 139 -2.32 -5.38 -15.66
CA ALA A 139 -1.69 -5.87 -16.89
C ALA A 139 -0.35 -5.16 -17.13
N VAL A 140 0.73 -5.93 -17.19
CA VAL A 140 2.09 -5.42 -17.37
C VAL A 140 2.75 -6.04 -18.62
N LYS A 141 3.80 -5.38 -19.10
CA LYS A 141 4.58 -5.87 -20.24
C LYS A 141 5.48 -7.05 -19.88
N ASP A 142 6.09 -7.00 -18.70
CA ASP A 142 7.08 -7.99 -18.23
C ASP A 142 6.59 -8.66 -16.92
N PRO A 143 5.61 -9.60 -17.00
CA PRO A 143 4.96 -10.18 -15.82
C PRO A 143 5.86 -11.11 -14.99
N ASN A 144 6.92 -11.68 -15.58
CA ASN A 144 7.85 -12.61 -14.94
C ASN A 144 8.64 -12.02 -13.74
N ARG A 145 8.51 -10.72 -13.51
CA ARG A 145 9.12 -10.04 -12.35
C ARG A 145 8.25 -10.06 -11.09
N PHE A 146 7.00 -10.50 -11.20
CA PHE A 146 5.96 -10.38 -10.18
C PHE A 146 5.28 -11.74 -9.93
N GLY A 147 4.46 -11.80 -8.90
CA GLY A 147 3.43 -12.83 -8.81
C GLY A 147 2.44 -12.66 -9.95
N VAL A 148 2.12 -13.73 -10.66
CA VAL A 148 1.24 -13.70 -11.84
C VAL A 148 -0.03 -14.47 -11.56
N VAL A 149 -1.19 -13.87 -11.87
CA VAL A 149 -2.50 -14.54 -11.81
C VAL A 149 -3.00 -14.87 -13.21
N ALA A 150 -3.50 -16.10 -13.41
CA ALA A 150 -4.20 -16.49 -14.61
C ALA A 150 -5.70 -16.65 -14.35
N PHE A 151 -6.50 -16.49 -15.39
CA PHE A 151 -7.97 -16.51 -15.34
C PHE A 151 -8.56 -17.54 -16.27
N ASP A 152 -9.76 -18.03 -15.93
CA ASP A 152 -10.62 -18.77 -16.84
C ASP A 152 -11.42 -17.80 -17.75
N GLU A 153 -12.27 -18.38 -18.62
CA GLU A 153 -13.14 -17.62 -19.54
C GLU A 153 -14.20 -16.77 -18.80
N ASN A 154 -14.50 -17.09 -17.56
CA ASN A 154 -15.45 -16.37 -16.71
C ASN A 154 -14.78 -15.27 -15.87
N GLY A 155 -13.44 -15.15 -15.94
CA GLY A 155 -12.67 -14.18 -15.17
C GLY A 155 -12.32 -14.62 -13.76
N ASN A 156 -12.51 -15.90 -13.40
CA ASN A 156 -12.09 -16.44 -12.12
C ASN A 156 -10.59 -16.78 -12.14
N ALA A 157 -9.90 -16.52 -11.05
CA ALA A 157 -8.50 -16.90 -10.90
C ALA A 157 -8.34 -18.44 -10.91
N THR A 158 -7.43 -18.94 -11.75
CA THR A 158 -7.15 -20.37 -11.89
C THR A 158 -5.78 -20.78 -11.40
N SER A 159 -4.80 -19.85 -11.43
CA SER A 159 -3.48 -20.09 -10.89
C SER A 159 -2.81 -18.79 -10.43
N LEU A 160 -1.90 -18.96 -9.46
CA LEU A 160 -1.04 -17.89 -8.94
C LEU A 160 0.39 -18.44 -8.90
N GLU A 161 1.32 -17.77 -9.56
CA GLU A 161 2.70 -18.23 -9.69
C GLU A 161 3.68 -17.10 -9.35
N GLU A 162 4.64 -17.37 -8.46
CA GLU A 162 5.66 -16.38 -8.08
C GLU A 162 6.76 -16.33 -9.13
N LYS A 163 6.92 -15.17 -9.79
CA LYS A 163 7.97 -14.89 -10.78
C LYS A 163 8.19 -16.04 -11.76
N PRO A 164 7.14 -16.49 -12.47
CA PRO A 164 7.24 -17.63 -13.37
C PRO A 164 8.18 -17.31 -14.54
N GLU A 165 8.98 -18.30 -14.96
CA GLU A 165 9.82 -18.18 -16.16
C GLU A 165 8.97 -18.06 -17.43
N HIS A 166 7.83 -18.80 -17.46
CA HIS A 166 6.84 -18.79 -18.54
C HIS A 166 5.47 -18.40 -17.99
N PRO A 167 5.18 -17.08 -17.87
CA PRO A 167 3.92 -16.63 -17.27
C PRO A 167 2.71 -16.99 -18.12
N LYS A 168 1.63 -17.49 -17.49
CA LYS A 168 0.38 -17.89 -18.13
C LYS A 168 -0.51 -16.71 -18.52
N SER A 169 -0.22 -15.52 -17.98
CA SER A 169 -0.92 -14.28 -18.29
C SER A 169 0.01 -13.09 -18.17
N ASN A 170 -0.45 -11.91 -18.56
CA ASN A 170 0.24 -10.64 -18.33
C ASN A 170 -0.25 -9.89 -17.10
N TYR A 171 -1.08 -10.49 -16.25
CA TYR A 171 -1.59 -9.86 -15.04
C TYR A 171 -0.67 -10.11 -13.84
N ALA A 172 0.09 -9.07 -13.47
CA ALA A 172 0.86 -9.04 -12.24
C ALA A 172 -0.05 -8.77 -11.05
N VAL A 173 0.13 -9.51 -9.96
CA VAL A 173 -0.47 -9.19 -8.66
C VAL A 173 0.32 -8.02 -8.06
N THR A 174 -0.38 -6.95 -7.75
CA THR A 174 0.24 -5.72 -7.22
C THR A 174 0.57 -5.86 -5.73
N GLY A 175 1.28 -4.89 -5.16
CA GLY A 175 1.59 -4.86 -3.73
C GLY A 175 0.44 -4.34 -2.85
N LEU A 176 -0.80 -4.69 -3.17
CA LEU A 176 -2.00 -4.36 -2.39
C LEU A 176 -2.87 -5.60 -2.24
N TYR A 177 -3.14 -5.94 -1.00
CA TYR A 177 -3.85 -7.17 -0.63
C TYR A 177 -4.84 -6.88 0.48
N VAL A 178 -6.05 -7.42 0.39
CA VAL A 178 -7.06 -7.34 1.45
C VAL A 178 -7.46 -8.77 1.83
N TYR A 179 -7.29 -9.11 3.10
CA TYR A 179 -7.49 -10.46 3.59
C TYR A 179 -8.45 -10.53 4.76
N PRO A 180 -9.25 -11.59 4.87
CA PRO A 180 -9.88 -11.97 6.13
C PRO A 180 -8.81 -12.36 7.16
N ASN A 181 -9.21 -12.48 8.43
CA ASN A 181 -8.30 -12.75 9.55
C ASN A 181 -7.50 -14.05 9.41
N ASP A 182 -8.03 -15.05 8.71
CA ASP A 182 -7.38 -16.35 8.43
C ASP A 182 -5.95 -16.20 7.87
N VAL A 183 -5.62 -15.04 7.27
CA VAL A 183 -4.29 -14.78 6.71
C VAL A 183 -3.17 -14.92 7.74
N VAL A 184 -3.43 -14.60 9.01
CA VAL A 184 -2.42 -14.70 10.08
C VAL A 184 -2.02 -16.15 10.29
N GLU A 185 -3.01 -17.04 10.40
CA GLU A 185 -2.75 -18.47 10.59
C GLU A 185 -2.16 -19.12 9.33
N ILE A 186 -2.61 -18.72 8.15
CA ILE A 186 -2.03 -19.16 6.87
C ILE A 186 -0.56 -18.76 6.80
N ALA A 187 -0.22 -17.51 7.11
CA ALA A 187 1.16 -17.00 7.06
C ALA A 187 2.11 -17.76 7.99
N LYS A 188 1.64 -18.23 9.13
CA LYS A 188 2.42 -19.07 10.06
C LYS A 188 2.70 -20.47 9.53
N ASN A 189 1.81 -20.99 8.67
CA ASN A 189 1.86 -22.38 8.21
C ASN A 189 2.49 -22.56 6.81
N ILE A 190 2.69 -21.50 6.03
CA ILE A 190 3.39 -21.59 4.75
C ILE A 190 4.86 -21.91 4.96
N LYS A 191 5.46 -22.59 3.97
CA LYS A 191 6.89 -22.91 3.98
C LYS A 191 7.68 -21.83 3.22
N PRO A 192 8.90 -21.51 3.66
CA PRO A 192 9.79 -20.66 2.89
C PRO A 192 10.03 -21.24 1.48
N SER A 193 10.11 -20.35 0.49
CA SER A 193 10.47 -20.70 -0.88
C SER A 193 11.93 -21.14 -1.00
N ALA A 194 12.35 -21.55 -2.20
CA ALA A 194 13.74 -21.85 -2.50
C ALA A 194 14.69 -20.64 -2.23
N ARG A 195 14.14 -19.43 -2.15
CA ARG A 195 14.85 -18.19 -1.79
C ARG A 195 14.95 -17.96 -0.28
N GLY A 196 14.34 -18.83 0.53
CA GLY A 196 14.27 -18.69 1.98
C GLY A 196 13.23 -17.64 2.44
N GLU A 197 12.32 -17.19 1.55
CA GLU A 197 11.32 -16.17 1.84
C GLU A 197 9.91 -16.77 2.04
N LEU A 198 9.16 -16.24 3.00
CA LEU A 198 7.73 -16.49 3.16
C LEU A 198 6.97 -15.66 2.12
N GLU A 199 6.70 -16.30 0.99
CA GLU A 199 6.13 -15.62 -0.18
C GLU A 199 4.65 -15.29 0.04
N ILE A 200 4.26 -14.07 -0.31
CA ILE A 200 2.83 -13.70 -0.32
C ILE A 200 2.05 -14.52 -1.35
N THR A 201 2.69 -14.94 -2.44
CA THR A 201 2.08 -15.81 -3.45
C THR A 201 1.66 -17.15 -2.86
N SER A 202 2.40 -17.71 -1.90
CA SER A 202 2.01 -18.95 -1.20
C SER A 202 0.76 -18.75 -0.34
N VAL A 203 0.63 -17.59 0.33
CA VAL A 203 -0.60 -17.22 1.04
C VAL A 203 -1.78 -17.14 0.06
N ASN A 204 -1.58 -16.46 -1.07
CA ASN A 204 -2.60 -16.30 -2.10
C ASN A 204 -3.04 -17.66 -2.70
N GLN A 205 -2.09 -18.58 -2.89
CA GLN A 205 -2.37 -19.94 -3.36
C GLN A 205 -3.23 -20.73 -2.37
N GLU A 206 -2.99 -20.56 -1.08
CA GLU A 206 -3.81 -21.20 -0.05
C GLU A 206 -5.26 -20.69 -0.06
N PHE A 207 -5.47 -19.37 -0.18
CA PHE A 207 -6.81 -18.80 -0.36
C PHE A 207 -7.45 -19.26 -1.67
N LEU A 208 -6.69 -19.34 -2.77
CA LEU A 208 -7.19 -19.84 -4.05
C LEU A 208 -7.64 -21.30 -3.96
N ALA A 209 -6.86 -22.16 -3.30
CA ALA A 209 -7.21 -23.57 -3.09
C ALA A 209 -8.49 -23.76 -2.26
N ARG A 210 -8.79 -22.82 -1.36
CA ARG A 210 -10.04 -22.79 -0.59
C ARG A 210 -11.23 -22.19 -1.35
N GLY A 211 -11.02 -21.67 -2.57
CA GLY A 211 -12.05 -20.93 -3.31
C GLY A 211 -12.37 -19.56 -2.70
N GLN A 212 -11.48 -19.00 -1.91
CA GLN A 212 -11.67 -17.77 -1.15
C GLN A 212 -10.85 -16.59 -1.72
N VAL A 213 -10.74 -16.49 -3.05
CA VAL A 213 -10.03 -15.39 -3.73
C VAL A 213 -10.96 -14.66 -4.69
N TYR A 214 -10.96 -13.34 -4.59
CA TYR A 214 -11.44 -12.44 -5.62
C TYR A 214 -10.27 -11.64 -6.20
N VAL A 215 -10.19 -11.51 -7.52
CA VAL A 215 -9.15 -10.68 -8.17
C VAL A 215 -9.79 -9.44 -8.76
N GLN A 216 -9.42 -8.29 -8.22
CA GLN A 216 -9.81 -6.98 -8.74
C GLN A 216 -8.80 -6.54 -9.80
N THR A 217 -9.17 -6.61 -11.07
CA THR A 217 -8.33 -6.08 -12.14
C THR A 217 -8.37 -4.56 -12.17
N LEU A 218 -7.20 -3.94 -12.26
CA LEU A 218 -7.02 -2.51 -12.46
C LEU A 218 -6.95 -2.25 -13.97
N GLY A 219 -8.01 -1.62 -14.53
CA GLY A 219 -8.19 -1.44 -15.94
C GLY A 219 -7.48 -0.22 -16.54
N ARG A 220 -7.85 0.16 -17.75
CA ARG A 220 -7.36 1.38 -18.43
C ARG A 220 -7.69 2.62 -17.60
N GLY A 221 -6.75 3.57 -17.55
CA GLY A 221 -6.86 4.76 -16.71
C GLY A 221 -6.34 4.59 -15.32
N PHE A 222 -5.91 3.37 -14.93
CA PHE A 222 -5.15 3.12 -13.73
C PHE A 222 -3.65 3.24 -13.99
N ALA A 223 -2.93 3.76 -13.02
CA ALA A 223 -1.49 3.68 -12.91
C ALA A 223 -1.14 2.91 -11.64
N TRP A 224 -0.35 1.86 -11.80
CA TRP A 224 0.37 1.18 -10.74
C TRP A 224 1.85 1.35 -11.00
N LEU A 225 2.57 1.97 -10.06
CA LEU A 225 3.97 2.31 -10.18
C LEU A 225 4.75 1.59 -9.09
N ASP A 226 5.61 0.66 -9.50
CA ASP A 226 6.61 0.00 -8.66
C ASP A 226 7.90 0.82 -8.71
N THR A 227 8.26 1.46 -7.61
CA THR A 227 9.41 2.36 -7.52
C THR A 227 10.73 1.62 -7.22
N GLY A 228 10.92 0.45 -7.83
CA GLY A 228 12.03 -0.47 -7.55
C GLY A 228 13.40 -0.08 -8.13
N THR A 229 13.45 0.92 -9.02
CA THR A 229 14.67 1.38 -9.69
C THR A 229 14.71 2.90 -9.78
N ASP A 230 15.89 3.50 -10.02
CA ASP A 230 16.05 4.95 -10.21
C ASP A 230 15.14 5.48 -11.32
N ARG A 231 15.04 4.75 -12.42
CA ARG A 231 14.19 5.12 -13.55
C ARG A 231 12.71 5.11 -13.16
N SER A 232 12.24 4.04 -12.50
CA SER A 232 10.83 3.94 -12.10
C SER A 232 10.45 4.97 -11.03
N MET A 233 11.38 5.37 -10.15
CA MET A 233 11.18 6.47 -9.20
C MET A 233 11.03 7.82 -9.90
N LEU A 234 11.88 8.10 -10.90
CA LEU A 234 11.78 9.31 -11.70
C LEU A 234 10.47 9.36 -12.49
N ASP A 235 10.09 8.24 -13.11
CA ASP A 235 8.83 8.13 -13.86
C ASP A 235 7.62 8.32 -12.94
N ALA A 236 7.64 7.77 -11.71
CA ALA A 236 6.61 7.97 -10.71
C ALA A 236 6.52 9.45 -10.28
N SER A 237 7.66 10.10 -10.01
CA SER A 237 7.69 11.52 -9.65
C SER A 237 7.13 12.42 -10.77
N ASN A 238 7.51 12.16 -12.02
CA ASN A 238 7.01 12.89 -13.18
C ASN A 238 5.49 12.67 -13.38
N PHE A 239 5.02 11.45 -13.20
CA PHE A 239 3.61 11.11 -13.30
C PHE A 239 2.80 11.88 -12.24
N ILE A 240 3.19 11.84 -10.98
CA ILE A 240 2.51 12.55 -9.88
C ILE A 240 2.52 14.06 -10.13
N ALA A 241 3.68 14.63 -10.49
CA ALA A 241 3.81 16.06 -10.81
C ALA A 241 2.84 16.48 -11.92
N THR A 242 2.75 15.68 -12.99
CA THR A 242 1.86 15.95 -14.12
C THR A 242 0.40 15.91 -13.70
N ILE A 243 -0.01 14.88 -12.97
CA ILE A 243 -1.41 14.74 -12.51
C ILE A 243 -1.80 15.89 -11.60
N GLN A 244 -0.99 16.21 -10.60
CA GLN A 244 -1.25 17.30 -9.66
C GLN A 244 -1.35 18.65 -10.36
N THR A 245 -0.45 18.91 -11.32
CA THR A 245 -0.46 20.16 -12.09
C THR A 245 -1.69 20.27 -12.98
N MET A 246 -2.06 19.21 -13.68
CA MET A 246 -3.19 19.23 -14.63
C MET A 246 -4.55 19.28 -13.94
N GLN A 247 -4.71 18.59 -12.81
CA GLN A 247 -5.99 18.48 -12.12
C GLN A 247 -6.16 19.50 -10.99
N GLY A 248 -5.08 20.16 -10.56
CA GLY A 248 -5.13 21.12 -9.45
C GLY A 248 -5.43 20.48 -8.09
N VAL A 249 -5.18 19.17 -7.94
CA VAL A 249 -5.39 18.41 -6.70
C VAL A 249 -4.07 17.85 -6.20
N GLN A 250 -4.04 17.43 -4.95
CA GLN A 250 -2.90 16.72 -4.37
C GLN A 250 -3.16 15.20 -4.38
N VAL A 251 -2.16 14.42 -4.78
CA VAL A 251 -2.22 12.94 -4.68
C VAL A 251 -1.62 12.54 -3.34
N ALA A 252 -2.26 11.64 -2.61
CA ALA A 252 -1.83 11.13 -1.31
C ALA A 252 -1.61 12.25 -0.24
N ALA A 253 -2.44 13.29 -0.25
CA ALA A 253 -2.50 14.27 0.84
C ALA A 253 -3.31 13.66 2.00
N LEU A 254 -2.61 13.19 3.04
CA LEU A 254 -3.23 12.44 4.15
C LEU A 254 -4.24 13.31 4.90
N GLU A 255 -3.91 14.58 5.09
CA GLU A 255 -4.78 15.57 5.77
C GLU A 255 -6.06 15.85 4.97
N GLU A 256 -5.97 15.90 3.63
CA GLU A 256 -7.16 16.02 2.77
C GLU A 256 -8.06 14.81 2.90
N ILE A 257 -7.48 13.59 2.86
CA ILE A 257 -8.25 12.36 2.99
C ILE A 257 -8.95 12.31 4.35
N ALA A 258 -8.24 12.64 5.43
CA ALA A 258 -8.79 12.72 6.77
C ALA A 258 -9.95 13.73 6.86
N PHE A 259 -9.80 14.91 6.28
CA PHE A 259 -10.83 15.94 6.24
C PHE A 259 -12.05 15.49 5.42
N ARG A 260 -11.85 14.95 4.22
CA ARG A 260 -12.95 14.45 3.37
C ARG A 260 -13.69 13.24 3.97
N LYS A 261 -13.00 12.44 4.79
CA LYS A 261 -13.59 11.34 5.56
C LYS A 261 -14.30 11.82 6.84
N GLY A 262 -14.20 13.11 7.18
CA GLY A 262 -14.78 13.66 8.41
C GLY A 262 -14.04 13.22 9.68
N TRP A 263 -12.79 12.77 9.57
CA TRP A 263 -11.98 12.38 10.72
C TRP A 263 -11.38 13.58 11.44
N ILE A 264 -11.17 14.68 10.72
CA ILE A 264 -10.77 15.99 11.25
C ILE A 264 -11.71 17.08 10.75
N SER A 265 -11.86 18.15 11.57
CA SER A 265 -12.65 19.32 11.20
C SER A 265 -11.88 20.32 10.32
N ALA A 266 -12.56 21.31 9.77
CA ALA A 266 -11.94 22.41 9.02
C ALA A 266 -10.99 23.24 9.90
N GLU A 267 -11.32 23.41 11.20
CA GLU A 267 -10.48 24.09 12.18
C GLU A 267 -9.17 23.30 12.42
N GLN A 268 -9.29 21.99 12.61
CA GLN A 268 -8.12 21.11 12.77
C GLN A 268 -7.24 21.11 11.52
N LEU A 269 -7.85 21.01 10.32
CA LEU A 269 -7.11 21.09 9.06
C LEU A 269 -6.38 22.45 8.94
N THR A 270 -7.02 23.55 9.34
CA THR A 270 -6.42 24.88 9.35
C THR A 270 -5.23 24.95 10.31
N GLN A 271 -5.36 24.37 11.50
CA GLN A 271 -4.26 24.31 12.48
C GLN A 271 -3.05 23.56 11.94
N ILE A 272 -3.26 22.40 11.31
CA ILE A 272 -2.21 21.59 10.67
C ILE A 272 -1.54 22.36 9.52
N ALA A 273 -2.33 23.04 8.69
CA ALA A 273 -1.85 23.70 7.48
C ALA A 273 -1.14 25.05 7.75
N THR A 274 -1.49 25.74 8.84
CA THR A 274 -0.95 27.08 9.16
C THR A 274 0.59 27.14 9.22
N PRO A 275 1.30 26.21 9.88
CA PRO A 275 2.76 26.17 9.86
C PRO A 275 3.35 25.99 8.47
N LEU A 276 2.60 25.40 7.54
CA LEU A 276 3.00 25.08 6.17
C LEU A 276 2.58 26.14 5.15
N GLN A 277 1.98 27.26 5.56
CA GLN A 277 1.42 28.31 4.68
C GLN A 277 2.39 28.92 3.67
N LYS A 278 3.72 28.78 3.89
CA LYS A 278 4.76 29.29 2.99
C LYS A 278 5.02 28.39 1.78
N ASN A 279 4.54 27.16 1.77
CA ASN A 279 4.69 26.24 0.67
C ASN A 279 3.34 25.92 -0.02
N GLN A 280 3.41 25.35 -1.22
CA GLN A 280 2.22 25.05 -2.03
C GLN A 280 1.28 24.03 -1.35
N TYR A 281 1.84 23.05 -0.64
CA TYR A 281 1.08 22.03 0.07
C TYR A 281 0.20 22.65 1.17
N GLY A 282 0.78 23.47 2.03
CA GLY A 282 0.04 24.17 3.08
C GLY A 282 -1.02 25.15 2.52
N GLN A 283 -0.69 25.85 1.44
CA GLN A 283 -1.66 26.74 0.76
C GLN A 283 -2.84 25.95 0.19
N TYR A 284 -2.58 24.77 -0.38
CA TYR A 284 -3.62 23.85 -0.84
C TYR A 284 -4.56 23.43 0.30
N LEU A 285 -3.99 22.98 1.43
CA LEU A 285 -4.77 22.54 2.60
C LEU A 285 -5.60 23.70 3.20
N LEU A 286 -5.03 24.91 3.29
CA LEU A 286 -5.76 26.11 3.75
C LEU A 286 -6.92 26.46 2.83
N LYS A 287 -6.73 26.37 1.51
CA LYS A 287 -7.81 26.57 0.54
C LYS A 287 -8.91 25.54 0.70
N LEU A 288 -8.53 24.27 0.88
CA LEU A 288 -9.45 23.16 1.11
C LEU A 288 -10.27 23.36 2.40
N ALA A 289 -9.62 23.74 3.52
CA ALA A 289 -10.29 23.99 4.79
C ALA A 289 -11.33 25.13 4.68
N LYS A 290 -11.04 26.16 3.89
CA LYS A 290 -11.90 27.34 3.71
C LYS A 290 -13.10 27.06 2.81
N ASN A 291 -12.91 26.33 1.71
CA ASN A 291 -13.89 26.22 0.63
C ASN A 291 -14.55 24.83 0.54
N GLY A 292 -14.04 23.82 1.25
CA GLY A 292 -14.49 22.43 1.12
C GLY A 292 -14.15 21.77 -0.23
N ILE A 293 -13.31 22.44 -1.04
CA ILE A 293 -13.00 22.01 -2.42
C ILE A 293 -11.49 21.83 -2.56
#